data_b0fe9343b4f5f3d822e9e2b9e8b8ce88
#
_entry.id   b0fe9343b4f5f3d822e9e2b9e8b8ce88
#
_cell.length_a   1.000
_cell.length_b   1.000
_cell.length_c   1.000
_cell.angle_alpha   90.00
_cell.angle_beta   90.00
_cell.angle_gamma   90.00
#
_symmetry.space_group_name_H-M   'P 1'
#
loop_
_entity.id
_entity.type
_entity.pdbx_description
1 polymer ?
#
loop_
_entity_poly.entity_id
_entity_poly.type
_entity_poly.pdbx_seq_one_letter_code
_entity_poly.pdbx_strand_id
1 'polypeptide(L)'
;LQKSNVSILCSSGTVNAEQFRFFKNQTVTISASEAIITSIEFTCTTQNEAKYGPGCFTVDKGSYDYAGNVGTWTGNAATVTFTASANQVRSTQIVVTVAKDATPTGVDNLIPSTQEVHKVLHDGQILILKNGKTYTILGQIID
;
A
#
# COMPACT_ATOMS: atom_id res chain seq x y z
N LEU A 1 7.25 15.73 1.82
CA LEU A 1 7.25 15.58 0.37
C LEU A 1 6.05 14.72 -0.04
N GLN A 2 5.32 15.12 -1.05
CA GLN A 2 4.18 14.37 -1.59
C GLN A 2 4.27 14.31 -3.12
N LYS A 3 4.01 13.14 -3.67
CA LYS A 3 3.89 12.91 -5.12
C LYS A 3 2.76 11.93 -5.37
N SER A 4 1.77 12.34 -6.16
CA SER A 4 0.53 11.56 -6.36
C SER A 4 -0.15 11.25 -5.01
N ASN A 5 -0.39 9.98 -4.74
CA ASN A 5 -1.00 9.47 -3.51
C ASN A 5 0.02 9.02 -2.45
N VAL A 6 1.32 9.31 -2.63
CA VAL A 6 2.39 8.96 -1.68
C VAL A 6 2.91 10.20 -0.98
N SER A 7 3.05 10.14 0.33
CA SER A 7 3.65 11.18 1.17
C SER A 7 4.84 10.65 1.96
N ILE A 8 5.84 11.49 2.16
CA ILE A 8 7.02 11.21 2.97
C ILE A 8 7.10 12.30 4.04
N LEU A 9 7.04 11.91 5.30
CA LEU A 9 7.13 12.77 6.48
C LEU A 9 8.36 12.38 7.31
N CYS A 10 9.23 13.34 7.57
CA CYS A 10 10.39 13.16 8.44
C CYS A 10 10.14 13.87 9.78
N SER A 11 10.46 13.21 10.91
CA SER A 11 10.37 13.83 12.23
C SER A 11 11.42 14.92 12.42
N SER A 12 12.61 14.72 11.85
CA SER A 12 13.66 15.71 11.71
C SER A 12 14.60 15.29 10.58
N GLY A 13 14.99 16.22 9.76
CA GLY A 13 15.87 15.96 8.63
C GLY A 13 15.89 17.14 7.68
N THR A 14 16.70 17.05 6.67
CA THR A 14 16.78 18.04 5.60
C THR A 14 16.67 17.37 4.24
N VAL A 15 15.97 18.02 3.35
CA VAL A 15 15.92 17.70 1.92
C VAL A 15 16.58 18.85 1.18
N ASN A 16 17.59 18.54 0.39
CA ASN A 16 18.14 19.49 -0.57
C ASN A 16 18.00 18.92 -1.98
N ALA A 17 18.49 19.64 -2.98
CA ALA A 17 18.36 19.23 -4.38
C ALA A 17 19.05 17.89 -4.70
N GLU A 18 19.98 17.44 -3.86
CA GLU A 18 20.84 16.30 -4.12
C GLU A 18 20.54 15.08 -3.24
N GLN A 19 19.99 15.27 -2.02
CA GLN A 19 19.82 14.17 -1.08
C GLN A 19 18.80 14.45 0.03
N PHE A 20 18.23 13.36 0.54
CA PHE A 20 17.44 13.29 1.76
C PHE A 20 18.36 12.92 2.92
N ARG A 21 18.32 13.69 4.00
CA ARG A 21 19.11 13.45 5.22
C ARG A 21 18.20 13.12 6.38
N PHE A 22 18.32 11.88 6.89
CA PHE A 22 17.58 11.39 8.04
C PHE A 22 18.53 11.32 9.22
N PHE A 23 18.39 12.22 10.18
CA PHE A 23 19.32 12.29 11.31
C PHE A 23 19.17 11.09 12.23
N LYS A 24 20.24 10.74 12.96
CA LYS A 24 20.24 9.64 13.91
C LYS A 24 19.10 9.75 14.92
N ASN A 25 18.43 8.63 15.19
CA ASN A 25 17.26 8.48 16.07
C ASN A 25 15.99 9.21 15.58
N GLN A 26 15.99 9.68 14.36
CA GLN A 26 14.81 10.27 13.75
C GLN A 26 14.09 9.28 12.84
N THR A 27 12.82 9.54 12.64
CA THR A 27 11.95 8.67 11.83
C THR A 27 11.63 9.30 10.48
N VAL A 28 11.44 8.45 9.49
CA VAL A 28 10.79 8.78 8.23
C VAL A 28 9.59 7.86 8.03
N THR A 29 8.43 8.47 7.87
CA THR A 29 7.16 7.78 7.62
C THR A 29 6.76 7.95 6.17
N ILE A 30 6.55 6.85 5.47
CA ILE A 30 6.08 6.81 4.09
C ILE A 30 4.67 6.26 4.11
N SER A 31 3.72 7.02 3.57
CA SER A 31 2.30 6.68 3.57
C SER A 31 1.73 6.77 2.16
N ALA A 32 0.84 5.85 1.82
CA ALA A 32 0.05 5.89 0.60
C ALA A 32 -1.43 6.07 0.96
N SER A 33 -2.14 6.93 0.24
CA SER A 33 -3.58 7.08 0.31
C SER A 33 -4.24 6.31 -0.84
N GLU A 34 -5.28 5.55 -0.53
CA GLU A 34 -6.02 4.73 -1.51
C GLU A 34 -5.15 3.71 -2.27
N ALA A 35 -4.04 3.29 -1.64
CA ALA A 35 -3.09 2.34 -2.20
C ALA A 35 -2.32 1.62 -1.10
N ILE A 36 -1.75 0.48 -1.42
CA ILE A 36 -0.87 -0.30 -0.54
C ILE A 36 0.56 -0.20 -1.06
N ILE A 37 1.49 0.14 -0.18
CA ILE A 37 2.92 0.12 -0.47
C ILE A 37 3.37 -1.33 -0.49
N THR A 38 3.99 -1.76 -1.58
CA THR A 38 4.51 -3.12 -1.76
C THR A 38 6.03 -3.17 -1.71
N SER A 39 6.70 -2.08 -2.07
CA SER A 39 8.15 -1.96 -1.97
C SER A 39 8.58 -0.51 -1.76
N ILE A 40 9.67 -0.34 -1.02
CA ILE A 40 10.37 0.95 -0.87
C ILE A 40 11.86 0.69 -1.06
N GLU A 41 12.49 1.45 -1.94
CA GLU A 41 13.92 1.35 -2.20
C GLU A 41 14.59 2.68 -1.90
N PHE A 42 15.67 2.63 -1.11
CA PHE A 42 16.53 3.76 -0.80
C PHE A 42 17.89 3.56 -1.47
N THR A 43 18.30 4.47 -2.34
CA THR A 43 19.69 4.53 -2.81
C THR A 43 20.46 5.51 -1.94
N CYS A 44 21.41 5.01 -1.16
CA CYS A 44 22.17 5.78 -0.17
C CYS A 44 23.51 6.26 -0.70
N THR A 45 24.13 7.23 0.00
CA THR A 45 25.43 7.79 -0.40
C THR A 45 26.62 6.92 0.01
N THR A 46 26.41 5.99 0.97
CA THR A 46 27.42 5.02 1.43
C THR A 46 26.81 3.62 1.49
N GLN A 47 27.66 2.62 1.72
CA GLN A 47 27.28 1.22 1.63
C GLN A 47 27.00 0.61 3.01
N ASN A 48 26.13 -0.40 3.02
CA ASN A 48 25.83 -1.26 4.17
C ASN A 48 25.56 -0.48 5.47
N GLU A 49 26.16 -0.87 6.57
CA GLU A 49 26.02 -0.22 7.89
C GLU A 49 26.91 1.00 8.09
N ALA A 50 27.70 1.39 7.08
CA ALA A 50 28.51 2.60 7.18
C ALA A 50 27.63 3.82 7.44
N LYS A 51 28.17 4.83 8.13
CA LYS A 51 27.49 6.10 8.34
C LYS A 51 26.95 6.62 7.01
N TYR A 52 25.65 6.93 6.97
CA TYR A 52 24.86 7.34 5.81
C TYR A 52 24.37 6.18 4.90
N GLY A 53 24.74 4.93 5.21
CA GLY A 53 24.31 3.76 4.45
C GLY A 53 22.94 3.23 4.85
N PRO A 54 22.36 2.34 4.02
CA PRO A 54 21.01 1.82 4.22
C PRO A 54 20.88 0.93 5.45
N GLY A 55 21.96 0.23 5.87
CA GLY A 55 21.95 -0.61 7.08
C GLY A 55 21.83 0.15 8.38
N CYS A 56 21.80 1.49 8.35
CA CYS A 56 21.50 2.31 9.51
C CYS A 56 20.01 2.43 9.83
N PHE A 57 19.13 1.94 8.96
CA PHE A 57 17.67 1.91 9.19
C PHE A 57 17.23 0.66 9.94
N THR A 58 16.22 0.84 10.77
CA THR A 58 15.28 -0.20 11.23
C THR A 58 13.88 0.17 10.77
N VAL A 59 12.96 -0.80 10.69
CA VAL A 59 11.60 -0.59 10.21
C VAL A 59 10.58 -1.12 11.23
N ASP A 60 9.40 -0.51 11.26
CA ASP A 60 8.32 -0.88 12.19
C ASP A 60 7.56 -2.15 11.75
N LYS A 61 7.51 -2.44 10.45
CA LYS A 61 6.78 -3.59 9.88
C LYS A 61 7.33 -3.98 8.51
N GLY A 62 6.96 -5.19 8.04
CA GLY A 62 7.44 -5.75 6.77
C GLY A 62 8.86 -6.29 6.90
N SER A 63 9.50 -6.52 5.77
CA SER A 63 10.88 -6.99 5.69
C SER A 63 11.77 -5.91 5.10
N TYR A 64 12.91 -5.66 5.72
CA TYR A 64 13.91 -4.71 5.24
C TYR A 64 15.27 -5.40 5.15
N ASP A 65 15.89 -5.29 3.99
CA ASP A 65 17.22 -5.81 3.70
C ASP A 65 18.05 -4.78 2.94
N TYR A 66 19.34 -4.95 2.88
CA TYR A 66 20.22 -4.04 2.16
C TYR A 66 21.44 -4.77 1.58
N ALA A 67 21.88 -4.27 0.42
CA ALA A 67 23.09 -4.71 -0.24
C ALA A 67 23.80 -3.51 -0.89
N GLY A 68 25.08 -3.35 -0.59
CA GLY A 68 25.82 -2.19 -1.06
C GLY A 68 25.18 -0.89 -0.56
N ASN A 69 24.90 0.04 -1.45
CA ASN A 69 24.26 1.32 -1.11
C ASN A 69 22.74 1.33 -1.29
N VAL A 70 22.12 0.18 -1.52
CA VAL A 70 20.66 0.05 -1.71
C VAL A 70 20.04 -0.66 -0.52
N GLY A 71 19.02 -0.07 0.05
CA GLY A 71 18.13 -0.68 1.04
C GLY A 71 16.76 -0.89 0.46
N THR A 72 16.20 -2.09 0.62
CA THR A 72 14.91 -2.47 0.06
C THR A 72 13.97 -2.97 1.15
N TRP A 73 12.83 -2.34 1.27
CA TRP A 73 11.71 -2.82 2.06
C TRP A 73 10.68 -3.49 1.17
N THR A 74 10.12 -4.60 1.65
CA THR A 74 9.01 -5.31 1.02
C THR A 74 7.93 -5.63 2.03
N GLY A 75 6.68 -5.57 1.60
CA GLY A 75 5.52 -5.84 2.45
C GLY A 75 4.21 -5.43 1.81
N ASN A 76 3.19 -5.29 2.63
CA ASN A 76 1.88 -4.76 2.24
C ASN A 76 1.38 -3.85 3.37
N ALA A 77 1.51 -2.55 3.20
CA ALA A 77 1.10 -1.58 4.21
C ALA A 77 0.70 -0.24 3.59
N ALA A 78 -0.30 0.41 4.18
CA ALA A 78 -0.65 1.78 3.82
C ALA A 78 0.38 2.80 4.36
N THR A 79 1.10 2.44 5.42
CA THR A 79 2.09 3.30 6.07
C THR A 79 3.23 2.45 6.61
N VAL A 80 4.47 2.91 6.39
CA VAL A 80 5.71 2.28 6.88
C VAL A 80 6.59 3.35 7.52
N THR A 81 7.16 3.05 8.70
CA THR A 81 8.05 3.96 9.42
C THR A 81 9.43 3.35 9.55
N PHE A 82 10.43 4.06 9.08
CA PHE A 82 11.84 3.75 9.25
C PHE A 82 12.43 4.65 10.33
N THR A 83 13.33 4.09 11.12
CA THR A 83 14.13 4.82 12.11
C THR A 83 15.60 4.74 11.74
N ALA A 84 16.29 5.86 11.65
CA ALA A 84 17.73 5.91 11.48
C ALA A 84 18.44 5.55 12.80
N SER A 85 18.36 4.28 13.23
CA SER A 85 18.68 3.82 14.59
C SER A 85 20.19 3.76 14.84
N ALA A 86 20.96 3.22 13.92
CA ALA A 86 22.40 3.08 14.10
C ALA A 86 23.16 4.38 13.86
N ASN A 87 22.82 5.08 12.77
CA ASN A 87 23.46 6.34 12.39
C ASN A 87 22.54 7.18 11.48
N GLN A 88 22.97 8.39 11.12
CA GLN A 88 22.31 9.18 10.08
C GLN A 88 22.31 8.42 8.76
N VAL A 89 21.19 8.44 8.03
CA VAL A 89 21.07 7.94 6.66
C VAL A 89 21.04 9.13 5.68
N ARG A 90 21.66 8.95 4.51
CA ARG A 90 21.58 9.90 3.41
C ARG A 90 21.21 9.16 2.14
N SER A 91 20.06 9.46 1.60
CA SER A 91 19.55 8.86 0.37
C SER A 91 19.54 9.86 -0.78
N THR A 92 19.99 9.45 -1.94
CA THR A 92 19.94 10.24 -3.17
C THR A 92 18.64 9.97 -3.95
N GLN A 93 18.01 8.82 -3.69
CA GLN A 93 16.78 8.43 -4.35
C GLN A 93 15.92 7.59 -3.40
N ILE A 94 14.61 7.80 -3.47
CA ILE A 94 13.61 6.96 -2.81
C ILE A 94 12.59 6.57 -3.87
N VAL A 95 12.45 5.26 -4.11
CA VAL A 95 11.44 4.70 -5.01
C VAL A 95 10.38 3.99 -4.18
N VAL A 96 9.13 4.36 -4.35
CA VAL A 96 8.00 3.73 -3.65
C VAL A 96 7.10 3.08 -4.68
N THR A 97 6.93 1.76 -4.58
CA THR A 97 6.02 1.00 -5.41
C THR A 97 4.72 0.77 -4.65
N VAL A 98 3.61 1.11 -5.29
CA VAL A 98 2.27 0.94 -4.73
C VAL A 98 1.42 0.06 -5.63
N ALA A 99 0.57 -0.77 -5.01
CA ALA A 99 -0.52 -1.46 -5.67
C ALA A 99 -1.83 -0.75 -5.31
N LYS A 100 -2.82 -0.81 -6.20
CA LYS A 100 -4.17 -0.34 -5.87
C LYS A 100 -4.66 -1.14 -4.67
N ASP A 101 -5.19 -0.45 -3.66
CA ASP A 101 -5.82 -1.12 -2.54
C ASP A 101 -7.01 -1.93 -3.08
N ALA A 102 -6.88 -3.26 -3.02
CA ALA A 102 -7.97 -4.17 -3.32
C ALA A 102 -8.89 -4.26 -2.09
N THR A 103 -9.36 -3.12 -1.58
CA THR A 103 -10.47 -3.13 -0.64
C THR A 103 -11.64 -3.74 -1.40
N PRO A 104 -12.19 -4.89 -0.98
CA PRO A 104 -13.37 -5.43 -1.62
C PRO A 104 -14.52 -4.45 -1.38
N THR A 105 -14.71 -3.51 -2.30
CA THR A 105 -15.88 -2.68 -2.37
C THR A 105 -17.05 -3.57 -2.78
N GLY A 106 -17.69 -4.17 -1.78
CA GLY A 106 -18.93 -4.88 -1.99
C GLY A 106 -18.79 -6.25 -2.63
N VAL A 107 -19.84 -7.00 -2.54
CA VAL A 107 -20.04 -8.40 -2.94
C VAL A 107 -20.08 -8.60 -4.47
N ASP A 108 -19.52 -7.70 -5.27
CA ASP A 108 -19.63 -7.73 -6.74
C ASP A 108 -18.78 -8.79 -7.44
N ASN A 109 -17.92 -9.53 -6.73
CA ASN A 109 -17.02 -10.50 -7.35
C ASN A 109 -17.23 -11.96 -6.93
N LEU A 110 -18.37 -12.30 -6.33
CA LEU A 110 -18.69 -13.70 -6.00
C LEU A 110 -19.67 -14.36 -6.97
N ILE A 111 -19.95 -13.75 -8.11
CA ILE A 111 -20.77 -14.39 -9.13
C ILE A 111 -19.82 -14.95 -10.20
N PRO A 112 -19.68 -16.28 -10.34
CA PRO A 112 -19.07 -16.86 -11.52
C PRO A 112 -19.83 -16.35 -12.75
N SER A 113 -19.14 -15.88 -13.74
CA SER A 113 -19.61 -15.14 -14.91
C SER A 113 -20.58 -15.87 -15.87
N THR A 114 -21.40 -16.79 -15.36
CA THR A 114 -22.30 -17.60 -16.21
C THR A 114 -23.77 -17.63 -15.75
N GLN A 115 -24.15 -16.88 -14.72
CA GLN A 115 -25.55 -16.82 -14.30
C GLN A 115 -25.99 -15.37 -14.15
N GLU A 116 -26.72 -14.87 -15.13
CA GLU A 116 -27.40 -13.59 -15.02
C GLU A 116 -28.52 -13.68 -13.97
N VAL A 117 -28.35 -12.96 -12.88
CA VAL A 117 -29.37 -12.79 -11.84
C VAL A 117 -29.87 -11.35 -11.90
N HIS A 118 -31.13 -11.17 -12.25
CA HIS A 118 -31.75 -9.86 -12.33
C HIS A 118 -32.74 -9.67 -11.18
N LYS A 119 -32.67 -8.50 -10.53
CA LYS A 119 -33.71 -8.05 -9.60
C LYS A 119 -34.70 -7.20 -10.38
N VAL A 120 -35.97 -7.54 -10.32
CA VAL A 120 -37.06 -6.82 -10.99
C VAL A 120 -38.10 -6.39 -9.94
N LEU A 121 -38.55 -5.14 -10.02
CA LEU A 121 -39.69 -4.64 -9.24
C LEU A 121 -40.96 -4.88 -10.05
N HIS A 122 -41.85 -5.71 -9.57
CA HIS A 122 -43.15 -5.99 -10.19
C HIS A 122 -44.25 -5.85 -9.12
N ASP A 123 -45.24 -5.03 -9.37
CA ASP A 123 -46.36 -4.74 -8.48
C ASP A 123 -45.98 -4.43 -7.02
N GLY A 124 -44.86 -3.67 -6.85
CA GLY A 124 -44.35 -3.29 -5.53
C GLY A 124 -43.57 -4.40 -4.81
N GLN A 125 -43.32 -5.54 -5.45
CA GLN A 125 -42.52 -6.63 -4.90
C GLN A 125 -41.19 -6.77 -5.66
N ILE A 126 -40.12 -7.08 -4.91
CA ILE A 126 -38.83 -7.40 -5.50
C ILE A 126 -38.81 -8.88 -5.84
N LEU A 127 -38.62 -9.19 -7.13
CA LEU A 127 -38.49 -10.53 -7.65
C LEU A 127 -37.04 -10.77 -8.13
N ILE A 128 -36.58 -12.00 -8.02
CA ILE A 128 -35.27 -12.44 -8.46
C ILE A 128 -35.45 -13.36 -9.67
N LEU A 129 -34.95 -12.92 -10.84
CA LEU A 129 -34.87 -13.74 -12.05
C LEU A 129 -33.54 -14.48 -12.07
N LYS A 130 -33.59 -15.80 -12.12
CA LYS A 130 -32.40 -16.66 -12.21
C LYS A 130 -32.71 -17.88 -13.07
N ASN A 131 -31.90 -18.11 -14.11
CA ASN A 131 -32.05 -19.26 -15.03
C ASN A 131 -33.47 -19.38 -15.64
N GLY A 132 -34.07 -18.24 -16.03
CA GLY A 132 -35.41 -18.22 -16.61
C GLY A 132 -36.53 -18.51 -15.63
N LYS A 133 -36.29 -18.58 -14.34
CA LYS A 133 -37.29 -18.74 -13.29
C LYS A 133 -37.35 -17.49 -12.42
N THR A 134 -38.53 -17.19 -11.93
CA THR A 134 -38.79 -16.06 -11.03
C THR A 134 -38.93 -16.55 -9.61
N TYR A 135 -38.26 -15.87 -8.68
CA TYR A 135 -38.29 -16.20 -7.25
C TYR A 135 -38.69 -14.97 -6.44
N THR A 136 -39.40 -15.19 -5.32
CA THR A 136 -39.57 -14.16 -4.28
C THR A 136 -38.25 -13.95 -3.54
N ILE A 137 -38.16 -12.85 -2.76
CA ILE A 137 -37.02 -12.61 -1.85
C ILE A 137 -36.84 -13.69 -0.79
N LEU A 138 -37.89 -14.52 -0.53
CA LEU A 138 -37.86 -15.65 0.38
C LEU A 138 -37.45 -16.97 -0.31
N GLY A 139 -37.13 -16.91 -1.62
CA GLY A 139 -36.66 -18.06 -2.40
C GLY A 139 -37.78 -18.96 -2.95
N GLN A 140 -39.04 -18.55 -2.89
CA GLN A 140 -40.16 -19.28 -3.47
C GLN A 140 -40.25 -19.04 -4.99
N ILE A 141 -40.46 -20.07 -5.77
CA ILE A 141 -40.69 -20.00 -7.23
C ILE A 141 -42.09 -19.46 -7.47
N ILE A 142 -42.19 -18.49 -8.38
CA ILE A 142 -43.42 -17.96 -8.92
C ILE A 142 -43.51 -18.46 -10.37
N ASP A 143 -44.49 -19.28 -10.67
CA ASP A 143 -44.78 -19.72 -12.05
C ASP A 143 -45.65 -18.68 -12.79
#